data_26cc3b8f103465c636b78de911d8eba0
#
_entry.id   26cc3b8f103465c636b78de911d8eba0
#
_cell.length_a   1.000
_cell.length_b   1.000
_cell.length_c   1.000
_cell.angle_alpha   90.00
_cell.angle_beta   90.00
_cell.angle_gamma   90.00
#
_symmetry.space_group_name_H-M   'P 1'
#
loop_
_entity.id
_entity.type
_entity.pdbx_description
1 polymer ?
#
loop_
_entity_poly.entity_id
_entity_poly.type
_entity_poly.pdbx_seq_one_letter_code
_entity_poly.pdbx_strand_id
1 'polypeptide(L)'
;MLSRVVAGLLFTLGIVAITPSWAAETYKGQVAGVGTVEVELVEKGTPTFPRRARSYGVSGSVLVRFSVDVEGNAIGAVIVESKPRRMFDRSAMRYMETLKFAPYEVDGEAAQVSDLQMTVAYVLEDG
;
A
#
# COMPACT_ATOMS: atom_id res chain seq x y z
N MET A 1 34.15 -2.29 30.95
CA MET A 1 33.90 -2.21 30.52
C MET A 1 33.37 -2.39 29.65
N LEU A 2 33.34 -2.29 29.73
CA LEU A 2 32.82 -2.45 28.97
C LEU A 2 32.14 -2.62 28.21
N SER A 3 32.14 -2.62 28.33
CA SER A 3 31.55 -2.92 27.58
C SER A 3 30.88 -2.80 26.91
N ARG A 4 30.88 -2.57 27.03
CA ARG A 4 30.27 -2.51 26.36
C ARG A 4 29.73 -2.34 25.51
N VAL A 5 29.91 -2.17 25.48
CA VAL A 5 29.45 -1.99 24.63
C VAL A 5 29.03 -2.24 23.81
N VAL A 6 29.31 -2.45 24.00
CA VAL A 6 29.04 -2.86 23.17
C VAL A 6 28.19 -3.06 22.65
N ALA A 7 28.07 -2.96 23.11
CA ALA A 7 27.32 -3.20 22.74
C ALA A 7 26.56 -2.80 22.10
N GLY A 8 26.63 -2.44 22.18
CA GLY A 8 25.88 -2.14 21.75
C GLY A 8 25.63 -1.90 20.70
N LEU A 9 26.02 -2.06 20.68
CA LEU A 9 25.90 -2.07 19.72
C LEU A 9 25.39 -2.61 18.98
N LEU A 10 25.36 -3.06 19.25
CA LEU A 10 24.95 -3.68 18.54
C LEU A 10 23.93 -3.72 18.15
N PHE A 11 23.89 -3.24 18.54
CA PHE A 11 23.04 -3.13 18.29
C PHE A 11 22.43 -2.89 17.57
N THR A 12 22.50 -2.77 17.84
CA THR A 12 21.92 -2.25 17.17
C THR A 12 21.93 -2.28 15.97
N LEU A 13 22.24 -2.48 15.81
CA LEU A 13 22.46 -2.64 14.75
C LEU A 13 21.66 -3.33 13.96
N GLY A 14 21.95 -3.81 13.49
CA GLY A 14 21.35 -4.45 12.57
C GLY A 14 20.12 -5.04 12.82
N ILE A 15 19.84 -5.05 13.91
CA ILE A 15 18.60 -5.46 14.27
C ILE A 15 17.57 -4.89 13.44
N VAL A 16 17.85 -3.73 13.04
CA VAL A 16 16.94 -3.03 12.23
C VAL A 16 16.70 -3.67 10.92
N ALA A 17 17.60 -4.47 10.49
CA ALA A 17 17.49 -5.06 9.19
C ALA A 17 16.37 -6.06 9.09
N ILE A 18 15.88 -6.53 10.19
CA ILE A 18 14.84 -7.53 10.15
C ILE A 18 13.50 -6.88 10.38
N THR A 19 12.69 -6.75 9.33
CA THR A 19 11.34 -6.26 9.49
C THR A 19 10.41 -7.45 9.55
N PRO A 20 9.55 -7.50 10.55
CA PRO A 20 8.61 -8.60 10.64
C PRO A 20 7.59 -8.53 9.51
N SER A 21 7.09 -9.66 9.10
CA SER A 21 6.11 -9.69 8.04
C SER A 21 4.81 -8.99 8.39
N TRP A 22 4.58 -8.78 9.67
CA TRP A 22 3.38 -8.07 10.11
C TRP A 22 3.59 -6.56 10.21
N ALA A 23 4.77 -6.10 9.83
CA ALA A 23 5.02 -4.66 9.86
C ALA A 23 4.09 -3.96 8.88
N ALA A 24 3.63 -2.79 9.26
CA ALA A 24 2.67 -2.06 8.48
C ALA A 24 3.25 -1.58 7.17
N GLU A 25 2.42 -1.59 6.14
CA GLU A 25 2.74 -0.99 4.86
C GLU A 25 2.34 0.47 4.92
N THR A 26 3.20 1.36 4.45
CA THR A 26 2.88 2.78 4.41
C THR A 26 2.92 3.28 2.98
N TYR A 27 2.11 4.31 2.73
CA TYR A 27 2.02 4.94 1.42
C TYR A 27 2.10 6.45 1.60
N LYS A 28 2.75 7.12 0.67
CA LYS A 28 2.91 8.57 0.75
C LYS A 28 1.78 9.26 0.03
N GLY A 29 1.28 10.32 0.64
CA GLY A 29 0.23 11.13 0.06
C GLY A 29 0.43 12.58 0.46
N GLN A 30 -0.57 13.41 0.16
CA GLN A 30 -0.51 14.84 0.42
C GLN A 30 -1.68 15.27 1.30
N VAL A 31 -1.37 16.13 2.26
CA VAL A 31 -2.42 16.74 3.09
C VAL A 31 -2.35 18.23 2.85
N ALA A 32 -3.51 18.85 2.56
CA ALA A 32 -3.58 20.28 2.32
C ALA A 32 -3.02 21.04 3.52
N GLY A 33 -2.13 21.96 3.25
CA GLY A 33 -1.52 22.78 4.31
C GLY A 33 -0.43 22.12 5.11
N VAL A 34 -0.15 20.84 4.85
CA VAL A 34 0.87 20.08 5.57
C VAL A 34 1.98 19.59 4.64
N GLY A 35 1.61 19.04 3.49
CA GLY A 35 2.58 18.50 2.54
C GLY A 35 2.54 17.00 2.49
N THR A 36 3.68 16.39 2.20
CA THR A 36 3.78 14.95 2.05
C THR A 36 3.75 14.26 3.40
N VAL A 37 2.87 13.27 3.51
CA VAL A 37 2.73 12.49 4.74
C VAL A 37 2.72 11.02 4.39
N GLU A 38 2.81 10.17 5.41
CA GLU A 38 2.70 8.72 5.23
C GLU A 38 1.48 8.22 5.95
N VAL A 39 0.73 7.35 5.28
CA VAL A 39 -0.43 6.71 5.90
C VAL A 39 -0.21 5.22 5.92
N GLU A 40 -0.73 4.59 6.94
CA GLU A 40 -0.54 3.18 7.18
C GLU A 40 -1.73 2.38 6.69
N LEU A 41 -1.47 1.33 5.90
CA LEU A 41 -2.50 0.41 5.45
C LEU A 41 -2.71 -0.62 6.54
N VAL A 42 -3.93 -0.69 7.09
CA VAL A 42 -4.22 -1.59 8.20
C VAL A 42 -5.02 -2.82 7.82
N GLU A 43 -5.82 -2.74 6.76
CA GLU A 43 -6.57 -3.90 6.27
C GLU A 43 -6.55 -3.94 4.77
N LYS A 44 -6.43 -5.14 4.21
CA LYS A 44 -6.52 -5.31 2.76
C LYS A 44 -7.10 -6.69 2.46
N GLY A 45 -7.87 -6.77 1.38
CA GLY A 45 -8.34 -8.04 0.89
C GLY A 45 -7.31 -8.68 -0.02
N THR A 46 -7.79 -9.55 -0.89
CA THR A 46 -6.93 -10.22 -1.88
C THR A 46 -7.48 -9.90 -3.26
N PRO A 47 -6.65 -9.40 -4.18
CA PRO A 47 -7.13 -9.16 -5.53
C PRO A 47 -7.53 -10.48 -6.18
N THR A 48 -8.65 -10.46 -6.91
CA THR A 48 -9.12 -11.64 -7.61
C THR A 48 -8.46 -11.68 -8.99
N PHE A 49 -7.78 -12.76 -9.29
CA PHE A 49 -7.15 -12.91 -10.60
C PHE A 49 -8.26 -13.14 -11.63
N PRO A 50 -8.39 -12.28 -12.65
CA PRO A 50 -9.48 -12.43 -13.61
C PRO A 50 -9.37 -13.77 -14.34
N ARG A 51 -10.51 -14.41 -14.51
CA ARG A 51 -10.57 -15.71 -15.13
C ARG A 51 -9.95 -15.69 -16.53
N ARG A 52 -10.25 -14.64 -17.28
CA ARG A 52 -9.74 -14.52 -18.64
C ARG A 52 -8.21 -14.45 -18.66
N ALA A 53 -7.65 -13.66 -17.76
CA ALA A 53 -6.20 -13.53 -17.67
C ALA A 53 -5.56 -14.87 -17.29
N ARG A 54 -6.20 -15.59 -16.37
CA ARG A 54 -5.70 -16.89 -15.97
C ARG A 54 -5.75 -17.87 -17.13
N SER A 55 -6.83 -17.86 -17.89
CA SER A 55 -6.96 -18.77 -19.05
C SER A 55 -5.91 -18.53 -20.10
N TYR A 56 -5.54 -17.29 -20.31
CA TYR A 56 -4.54 -16.96 -21.32
C TYR A 56 -3.11 -16.90 -20.77
N GLY A 57 -2.94 -17.19 -19.48
CA GLY A 57 -1.61 -17.17 -18.89
C GLY A 57 -0.99 -15.78 -18.83
N VAL A 58 -1.80 -14.76 -18.58
CA VAL A 58 -1.35 -13.37 -18.63
C VAL A 58 -1.17 -12.83 -17.21
N SER A 59 0.02 -12.30 -16.92
CA SER A 59 0.30 -11.56 -15.71
C SER A 59 0.30 -10.07 -16.06
N GLY A 60 0.14 -9.23 -15.04
CA GLY A 60 0.13 -7.80 -15.29
C GLY A 60 0.09 -6.98 -14.03
N SER A 61 -0.17 -5.69 -14.21
CA SER A 61 -0.23 -4.77 -13.08
C SER A 61 -1.14 -3.59 -13.41
N VAL A 62 -1.64 -2.95 -12.34
CA VAL A 62 -2.48 -1.77 -12.47
C VAL A 62 -1.98 -0.75 -11.46
N LEU A 63 -1.69 0.46 -11.94
CA LEU A 63 -1.30 1.57 -11.08
C LEU A 63 -2.55 2.41 -10.83
N VAL A 64 -2.91 2.56 -9.56
CA VAL A 64 -4.12 3.26 -9.15
C VAL A 64 -3.74 4.46 -8.31
N ARG A 65 -4.34 5.61 -8.59
CA ARG A 65 -4.19 6.80 -7.77
C ARG A 65 -5.49 6.98 -7.00
N PHE A 66 -5.38 7.34 -5.72
CA PHE A 66 -6.55 7.43 -4.86
C PHE A 66 -6.29 8.37 -3.70
N SER A 67 -7.34 8.59 -2.91
CA SER A 67 -7.24 9.37 -1.68
C SER A 67 -7.72 8.52 -0.51
N VAL A 68 -7.41 8.96 0.71
CA VAL A 68 -7.88 8.29 1.92
C VAL A 68 -8.72 9.33 2.67
N ASP A 69 -9.96 8.98 2.98
CA ASP A 69 -10.84 9.92 3.66
C ASP A 69 -10.57 9.93 5.17
N VAL A 70 -11.32 10.74 5.90
CA VAL A 70 -11.09 10.91 7.33
C VAL A 70 -11.38 9.65 8.13
N GLU A 71 -12.07 8.69 7.53
CA GLU A 71 -12.37 7.42 8.19
C GLU A 71 -11.40 6.31 7.80
N GLY A 72 -10.45 6.60 6.93
CA GLY A 72 -9.47 5.61 6.51
C GLY A 72 -9.87 4.82 5.28
N ASN A 73 -10.94 5.21 4.58
CA ASN A 73 -11.36 4.51 3.37
C ASN A 73 -10.62 5.03 2.16
N ALA A 74 -10.26 4.13 1.25
CA ALA A 74 -9.70 4.54 -0.03
C ALA A 74 -10.85 5.05 -0.90
N ILE A 75 -10.74 6.27 -1.37
CA ILE A 75 -11.78 6.90 -2.18
C ILE A 75 -11.18 7.51 -3.43
N GLY A 76 -12.05 7.75 -4.42
CA GLY A 76 -11.63 8.44 -5.63
C GLY A 76 -10.60 7.71 -6.45
N ALA A 77 -10.63 6.39 -6.44
CA ALA A 77 -9.63 5.60 -7.17
C ALA A 77 -9.76 5.79 -8.67
N VAL A 78 -8.63 6.05 -9.33
CA VAL A 78 -8.55 6.15 -10.78
C VAL A 78 -7.37 5.35 -11.26
N ILE A 79 -7.56 4.67 -12.37
CA ILE A 79 -6.49 3.89 -12.96
C ILE A 79 -5.59 4.83 -13.75
N VAL A 80 -4.31 4.86 -13.38
CA VAL A 80 -3.32 5.68 -14.04
C VAL A 80 -2.68 4.92 -15.18
N GLU A 81 -2.40 3.63 -14.95
CA GLU A 81 -1.76 2.79 -15.96
C GLU A 81 -2.16 1.36 -15.72
N SER A 82 -2.40 0.60 -16.78
CA SER A 82 -2.67 -0.82 -16.66
C SER A 82 -1.95 -1.57 -17.77
N LYS A 83 -1.37 -2.72 -17.42
CA LYS A 83 -0.62 -3.56 -18.34
C LYS A 83 -0.97 -5.02 -18.10
N PRO A 84 -1.54 -5.72 -19.08
CA PRO A 84 -2.06 -5.19 -20.34
C PRO A 84 -3.32 -4.36 -20.09
N ARG A 85 -3.65 -3.53 -21.05
CA ARG A 85 -4.77 -2.58 -20.88
C ARG A 85 -6.07 -3.32 -20.63
N ARG A 86 -6.81 -2.85 -19.63
CA ARG A 86 -8.17 -3.32 -19.31
C ARG A 86 -8.30 -4.74 -18.79
N MET A 87 -7.24 -5.52 -18.80
CA MET A 87 -7.34 -6.90 -18.37
C MET A 87 -7.64 -7.03 -16.88
N PHE A 88 -7.00 -6.22 -16.06
CA PHE A 88 -7.09 -6.33 -14.61
C PHE A 88 -7.81 -5.16 -13.95
N ASP A 89 -8.30 -4.21 -14.74
CA ASP A 89 -8.84 -2.96 -14.21
C ASP A 89 -9.98 -3.17 -13.21
N ARG A 90 -10.94 -3.98 -13.57
CA ARG A 90 -12.10 -4.21 -12.71
C ARG A 90 -11.70 -4.87 -11.39
N SER A 91 -10.81 -5.84 -11.48
CA SER A 91 -10.32 -6.52 -10.30
C SER A 91 -9.57 -5.56 -9.38
N ALA A 92 -8.75 -4.70 -9.96
CA ALA A 92 -7.99 -3.72 -9.18
C ALA A 92 -8.92 -2.74 -8.48
N MET A 93 -9.96 -2.28 -9.16
CA MET A 93 -10.90 -1.35 -8.56
C MET A 93 -11.66 -2.00 -7.40
N ARG A 94 -12.03 -3.27 -7.54
CA ARG A 94 -12.67 -3.98 -6.43
C ARG A 94 -11.72 -4.15 -5.26
N TYR A 95 -10.46 -4.40 -5.56
CA TYR A 95 -9.47 -4.56 -4.51
C TYR A 95 -9.33 -3.26 -3.72
N MET A 96 -9.36 -2.11 -4.39
CA MET A 96 -9.25 -0.83 -3.70
C MET A 96 -10.37 -0.65 -2.67
N GLU A 97 -11.53 -1.23 -2.90
CA GLU A 97 -12.65 -1.13 -1.96
C GLU A 97 -12.42 -1.92 -0.67
N THR A 98 -11.47 -2.83 -0.67
CA THR A 98 -11.20 -3.64 0.52
C THR A 98 -10.19 -2.98 1.45
N LEU A 99 -9.58 -1.89 1.01
CA LEU A 99 -8.48 -1.29 1.76
C LEU A 99 -8.98 -0.41 2.89
N LYS A 100 -8.28 -0.50 4.02
CA LYS A 100 -8.51 0.38 5.15
C LYS A 100 -7.18 0.91 5.61
N PHE A 101 -7.14 2.21 5.84
CA PHE A 101 -5.95 2.90 6.30
C PHE A 101 -6.19 3.46 7.68
N ALA A 102 -5.13 3.65 8.44
CA ALA A 102 -5.24 4.37 9.71
C ALA A 102 -5.48 5.85 9.36
N PRO A 103 -6.52 6.48 9.93
CA PRO A 103 -6.76 7.89 9.64
C PRO A 103 -5.55 8.73 10.00
N TYR A 104 -5.20 9.67 9.14
CA TYR A 104 -4.10 10.58 9.39
C TYR A 104 -4.62 11.77 10.19
N GLU A 105 -3.95 12.09 11.26
CA GLU A 105 -4.41 13.19 12.12
C GLU A 105 -3.46 14.38 12.08
N VAL A 106 -4.06 15.56 12.02
CA VAL A 106 -3.34 16.81 12.10
C VAL A 106 -3.94 17.56 13.28
N ASP A 107 -3.13 17.83 14.29
CA ASP A 107 -3.58 18.52 15.49
C ASP A 107 -4.79 17.85 16.14
N GLY A 108 -4.77 16.52 16.14
CA GLY A 108 -5.82 15.75 16.79
C GLY A 108 -7.07 15.51 15.97
N GLU A 109 -7.12 16.00 14.74
CA GLU A 109 -8.27 15.81 13.87
C GLU A 109 -7.89 15.04 12.63
N ALA A 110 -8.75 14.10 12.23
CA ALA A 110 -8.49 13.31 11.03
C ALA A 110 -8.58 14.20 9.79
N ALA A 111 -7.65 13.99 8.87
CA ALA A 111 -7.57 14.78 7.65
C ALA A 111 -7.58 13.84 6.44
N GLN A 112 -8.13 14.32 5.35
CA GLN A 112 -8.09 13.57 4.10
C GLN A 112 -6.69 13.64 3.51
N VAL A 113 -6.22 12.51 2.99
CA VAL A 113 -4.92 12.43 2.33
C VAL A 113 -5.17 12.16 0.86
N SER A 114 -4.53 12.91 -0.01
CA SER A 114 -4.72 12.75 -1.45
C SER A 114 -3.44 12.33 -2.13
N ASP A 115 -3.55 12.03 -3.43
CA ASP A 115 -2.39 11.68 -4.28
C ASP A 115 -1.60 10.47 -3.81
N LEU A 116 -2.29 9.46 -3.29
CA LEU A 116 -1.64 8.20 -3.03
C LEU A 116 -1.64 7.37 -4.31
N GLN A 117 -0.63 6.53 -4.48
CA GLN A 117 -0.56 5.63 -5.61
C GLN A 117 -0.21 4.24 -5.13
N MET A 118 -0.82 3.24 -5.74
CA MET A 118 -0.57 1.85 -5.39
C MET A 118 -0.54 1.04 -6.68
N THR A 119 0.43 0.14 -6.78
CA THR A 119 0.49 -0.81 -7.88
C THR A 119 -0.08 -2.13 -7.41
N VAL A 120 -1.13 -2.60 -8.10
CA VAL A 120 -1.71 -3.90 -7.81
C VAL A 120 -1.12 -4.87 -8.84
N ALA A 121 -0.35 -5.83 -8.36
CA ALA A 121 0.35 -6.77 -9.25
C ALA A 121 -0.39 -8.09 -9.32
N TYR A 122 -0.46 -8.65 -10.53
CA TYR A 122 -1.10 -9.92 -10.80
C TYR A 122 -0.06 -10.83 -11.44
N VAL A 123 0.41 -11.80 -10.68
CA VAL A 123 1.46 -12.68 -11.13
C VAL A 123 0.96 -14.12 -11.10
N LEU A 124 1.04 -14.79 -12.23
CA LEU A 124 0.69 -16.20 -12.29
C LEU A 124 1.89 -17.00 -11.82
N GLU A 125 1.61 -17.95 -10.95
CA GLU A 125 2.67 -18.82 -10.47
C GLU A 125 2.55 -20.14 -11.19
N ASP A 126 3.69 -20.68 -11.57
CA ASP A 126 3.74 -21.96 -12.21
C ASP A 126 3.44 -23.02 -11.19
N GLY A 127 2.43 -23.76 -11.44
CA GLY A 127 1.87 -24.71 -10.58
C GLY A 127 2.65 -25.79 -9.99
#